data_b8caf3083d30820464840216d04ddd51
#
_entry.id   b8caf3083d30820464840216d04ddd51
#
_cell.length_a   1.000
_cell.length_b   1.000
_cell.length_c   1.000
_cell.angle_alpha   90.00
_cell.angle_beta   90.00
_cell.angle_gamma   90.00
#
_symmetry.space_group_name_H-M   'P 1'
#
loop_
_entity.id
_entity.type
_entity.pdbx_description
1 polymer ?
#
loop_
_entity_poly.entity_id
_entity_poly.type
_entity_poly.pdbx_seq_one_letter_code
_entity_poly.pdbx_strand_id
1 'polypeptide(L)'
;MALRRHLPRFWITATLGGVAALCAGAYLWEQQLPQRLSRALSTDDLTACLRYGEQLAALRWLGQKAPEELAICRRKLAQQTWDQADPGQALLLQEQLVNSGIGSPQQKEQDQRQLKLWRDELRDQALTQFRAGNLDEAMTMLRPLEKHDGRPGSRLSESLKESWNRNRLQLEQLREHVNQDQWWEALSALNQLDHPWWQRQAEPIRQEVEQAIDDLRDQKEHHSHGALPAHTVARDLLNDVVEAHIREGMPPWEAFMAGCNDLGGTIIEDGPETLCQAKN
;
A
#
# COMPACT_ATOMS: atom_id res chain seq x y z
N MET A 1 -9.60 -50.72 69.03
CA MET A 1 -8.56 -49.77 68.54
C MET A 1 -7.73 -50.28 67.33
N ALA A 2 -8.33 -51.17 66.48
CA ALA A 2 -7.57 -51.76 65.33
C ALA A 2 -7.85 -51.13 63.97
N LEU A 3 -8.82 -50.23 63.82
CA LEU A 3 -9.20 -49.62 62.54
C LEU A 3 -8.24 -48.51 62.10
N ARG A 4 -7.46 -47.88 62.96
CA ARG A 4 -6.62 -46.72 62.62
C ARG A 4 -5.28 -47.03 61.91
N ARG A 5 -4.84 -48.31 61.87
CA ARG A 5 -3.59 -48.71 61.26
C ARG A 5 -3.68 -49.09 59.76
N HIS A 6 -4.88 -49.31 59.24
CA HIS A 6 -5.07 -49.75 57.86
C HIS A 6 -5.49 -48.60 56.93
N LEU A 7 -5.95 -47.47 57.46
CA LEU A 7 -6.34 -46.29 56.67
C LEU A 7 -5.23 -45.77 55.73
N PRO A 8 -3.97 -45.58 56.17
CA PRO A 8 -2.94 -45.04 55.27
C PRO A 8 -2.59 -46.00 54.12
N ARG A 9 -2.61 -47.32 54.37
CA ARG A 9 -2.35 -48.33 53.33
C ARG A 9 -3.48 -48.38 52.30
N PHE A 10 -4.74 -48.26 52.71
CA PHE A 10 -5.89 -48.21 51.80
C PHE A 10 -5.81 -46.98 50.87
N TRP A 11 -5.48 -45.81 51.43
CA TRP A 11 -5.31 -44.61 50.59
C TRP A 11 -4.14 -44.70 49.60
N ILE A 12 -3.03 -45.29 49.99
CA ILE A 12 -1.87 -45.51 49.12
C ILE A 12 -2.23 -46.47 47.99
N THR A 13 -2.93 -47.59 48.31
CA THR A 13 -3.35 -48.54 47.23
C THR A 13 -4.42 -47.96 46.31
N ALA A 14 -5.34 -47.18 46.85
CA ALA A 14 -6.38 -46.51 46.05
C ALA A 14 -5.79 -45.45 45.12
N THR A 15 -4.82 -44.63 45.60
CA THR A 15 -4.15 -43.65 44.76
C THR A 15 -3.23 -44.29 43.71
N LEU A 16 -2.48 -45.34 44.05
CA LEU A 16 -1.65 -46.09 43.11
C LEU A 16 -2.54 -46.78 42.02
N GLY A 17 -3.64 -47.39 42.43
CA GLY A 17 -4.61 -47.98 41.52
C GLY A 17 -5.23 -46.95 40.57
N GLY A 18 -5.61 -45.78 41.08
CA GLY A 18 -6.12 -44.66 40.31
C GLY A 18 -5.11 -44.15 39.28
N VAL A 19 -3.84 -43.96 39.73
CA VAL A 19 -2.78 -43.56 38.80
C VAL A 19 -2.48 -44.59 37.72
N ALA A 20 -2.43 -45.87 38.09
CA ALA A 20 -2.25 -46.98 37.14
C ALA A 20 -3.38 -47.06 36.10
N ALA A 21 -4.64 -46.85 36.53
CA ALA A 21 -5.80 -46.83 35.64
C ALA A 21 -5.74 -45.63 34.65
N LEU A 22 -5.34 -44.45 35.13
CA LEU A 22 -5.15 -43.27 34.30
C LEU A 22 -4.04 -43.46 33.28
N CYS A 23 -2.90 -44.03 33.71
CA CYS A 23 -1.75 -44.34 32.81
C CYS A 23 -2.15 -45.38 31.74
N ALA A 24 -2.89 -46.44 32.13
CA ALA A 24 -3.40 -47.43 31.18
C ALA A 24 -4.41 -46.81 30.20
N GLY A 25 -5.31 -45.96 30.67
CA GLY A 25 -6.26 -45.23 29.84
C GLY A 25 -5.56 -44.28 28.83
N ALA A 26 -4.57 -43.53 29.28
CA ALA A 26 -3.77 -42.67 28.44
C ALA A 26 -3.00 -43.46 27.37
N TYR A 27 -2.39 -44.59 27.75
CA TYR A 27 -1.68 -45.48 26.83
C TYR A 27 -2.60 -46.07 25.74
N LEU A 28 -3.79 -46.57 26.12
CA LEU A 28 -4.76 -47.06 25.16
C LEU A 28 -5.31 -45.99 24.24
N TRP A 29 -5.49 -44.79 24.78
CA TRP A 29 -5.90 -43.62 23.98
C TRP A 29 -4.81 -43.27 22.96
N GLU A 30 -3.54 -43.21 23.36
CA GLU A 30 -2.40 -42.91 22.49
C GLU A 30 -2.32 -43.92 21.32
N GLN A 31 -2.52 -45.21 21.59
CA GLN A 31 -2.50 -46.23 20.55
C GLN A 31 -3.65 -46.13 19.53
N GLN A 32 -4.78 -45.52 19.89
CA GLN A 32 -5.90 -45.29 19.00
C GLN A 32 -5.78 -44.02 18.15
N LEU A 33 -4.98 -43.05 18.59
CA LEU A 33 -4.87 -41.75 17.91
C LEU A 33 -4.40 -41.86 16.45
N PRO A 34 -3.39 -42.67 16.06
CA PRO A 34 -2.97 -42.80 14.67
C PRO A 34 -4.09 -43.34 13.76
N GLN A 35 -4.86 -44.33 14.24
CA GLN A 35 -5.99 -44.89 13.48
C GLN A 35 -7.13 -43.87 13.32
N ARG A 36 -7.39 -43.06 14.36
CA ARG A 36 -8.40 -41.99 14.29
C ARG A 36 -7.95 -40.87 13.33
N LEU A 37 -6.67 -40.51 13.34
CA LEU A 37 -6.10 -39.54 12.43
C LEU A 37 -6.21 -40.01 10.97
N SER A 38 -5.80 -41.25 10.66
CA SER A 38 -5.88 -41.79 9.29
C SER A 38 -7.33 -41.90 8.82
N ARG A 39 -8.25 -42.28 9.71
CA ARG A 39 -9.68 -42.31 9.38
C ARG A 39 -10.23 -40.90 9.09
N ALA A 40 -9.95 -39.93 9.95
CA ALA A 40 -10.36 -38.54 9.73
C ALA A 40 -9.82 -37.97 8.41
N LEU A 41 -8.56 -38.28 8.05
CA LEU A 41 -7.98 -37.92 6.78
C LEU A 41 -8.68 -38.60 5.58
N SER A 42 -9.04 -39.89 5.70
CA SER A 42 -9.71 -40.63 4.63
C SER A 42 -11.17 -40.21 4.42
N THR A 43 -11.83 -39.69 5.45
CA THR A 43 -13.20 -39.15 5.38
C THR A 43 -13.25 -37.65 5.11
N ASP A 44 -12.07 -36.99 4.89
CA ASP A 44 -11.91 -35.55 4.68
C ASP A 44 -12.49 -34.70 5.84
N ASP A 45 -12.60 -35.27 7.06
CA ASP A 45 -12.91 -34.51 8.27
C ASP A 45 -11.64 -33.79 8.76
N LEU A 46 -11.36 -32.65 8.13
CA LEU A 46 -10.13 -31.89 8.34
C LEU A 46 -10.02 -31.34 9.78
N THR A 47 -11.14 -31.03 10.41
CA THR A 47 -11.17 -30.53 11.80
C THR A 47 -10.81 -31.62 12.81
N ALA A 48 -11.37 -32.81 12.65
CA ALA A 48 -10.99 -33.97 13.47
C ALA A 48 -9.53 -34.39 13.18
N CYS A 49 -9.11 -34.36 11.92
CA CYS A 49 -7.76 -34.65 11.50
C CYS A 49 -6.74 -33.70 12.18
N LEU A 50 -6.98 -32.39 12.16
CA LEU A 50 -6.14 -31.41 12.82
C LEU A 50 -6.05 -31.71 14.33
N ARG A 51 -7.19 -31.89 14.99
CA ARG A 51 -7.25 -32.16 16.43
C ARG A 51 -6.46 -33.40 16.83
N TYR A 52 -6.65 -34.54 16.13
CA TYR A 52 -5.91 -35.78 16.44
C TYR A 52 -4.42 -35.66 16.12
N GLY A 53 -4.08 -34.97 15.02
CA GLY A 53 -2.70 -34.68 14.65
C GLY A 53 -1.97 -33.81 15.66
N GLU A 54 -2.63 -32.80 16.21
CA GLU A 54 -2.08 -31.95 17.28
C GLU A 54 -1.90 -32.69 18.60
N GLN A 55 -2.84 -33.55 18.95
CA GLN A 55 -2.70 -34.43 20.11
C GLN A 55 -1.48 -35.33 19.99
N LEU A 56 -1.26 -35.96 18.80
CA LEU A 56 -0.07 -36.75 18.55
C LEU A 56 1.21 -35.91 18.54
N ALA A 57 1.17 -34.71 18.00
CA ALA A 57 2.31 -33.80 18.01
C ALA A 57 2.67 -33.32 19.43
N ALA A 58 1.66 -33.14 20.31
CA ALA A 58 1.88 -32.79 21.70
C ALA A 58 2.62 -33.90 22.50
N LEU A 59 2.49 -35.14 22.11
CA LEU A 59 3.21 -36.27 22.68
C LEU A 59 4.68 -36.36 22.20
N ARG A 60 5.12 -35.44 21.34
CA ARG A 60 6.49 -35.36 20.78
C ARG A 60 7.58 -35.27 21.86
N TRP A 61 7.26 -34.72 23.03
CA TRP A 61 8.18 -34.66 24.16
C TRP A 61 8.58 -36.08 24.66
N LEU A 62 7.81 -37.12 24.32
CA LEU A 62 8.16 -38.55 24.58
C LEU A 62 9.04 -39.17 23.47
N GLY A 63 9.59 -38.36 22.54
CA GLY A 63 10.48 -38.80 21.49
C GLY A 63 9.81 -39.20 20.17
N GLN A 64 8.50 -39.07 20.05
CA GLN A 64 7.77 -39.33 18.81
C GLN A 64 7.86 -38.13 17.87
N LYS A 65 7.91 -38.36 16.56
CA LYS A 65 7.85 -37.31 15.55
C LYS A 65 6.39 -36.90 15.30
N ALA A 66 6.16 -35.60 15.06
CA ALA A 66 4.86 -35.14 14.63
C ALA A 66 4.47 -35.85 13.30
N PRO A 67 3.22 -36.35 13.17
CA PRO A 67 2.83 -37.16 12.02
C PRO A 67 2.75 -36.30 10.75
N GLU A 68 3.13 -36.89 9.61
CA GLU A 68 3.07 -36.22 8.29
C GLU A 68 1.61 -35.90 7.92
N GLU A 69 0.67 -36.70 8.33
CA GLU A 69 -0.77 -36.50 8.15
C GLU A 69 -1.25 -35.15 8.71
N LEU A 70 -0.67 -34.67 9.79
CA LEU A 70 -0.97 -33.35 10.36
C LEU A 70 -0.65 -32.22 9.36
N ALA A 71 0.49 -32.35 8.65
CA ALA A 71 0.86 -31.37 7.62
C ALA A 71 -0.13 -31.41 6.43
N ILE A 72 -0.57 -32.62 6.04
CA ILE A 72 -1.57 -32.80 4.96
C ILE A 72 -2.90 -32.12 5.38
N CYS A 73 -3.36 -32.37 6.61
CA CYS A 73 -4.62 -31.80 7.10
C CYS A 73 -4.53 -30.27 7.19
N ARG A 74 -3.43 -29.73 7.71
CA ARG A 74 -3.23 -28.27 7.77
C ARG A 74 -3.23 -27.64 6.38
N ARG A 75 -2.53 -28.24 5.40
CA ARG A 75 -2.48 -27.74 4.03
C ARG A 75 -3.86 -27.73 3.38
N LYS A 76 -4.61 -28.84 3.50
CA LYS A 76 -5.97 -28.92 2.97
C LYS A 76 -6.92 -27.91 3.62
N LEU A 77 -6.87 -27.80 4.94
CA LEU A 77 -7.74 -26.87 5.68
C LEU A 77 -7.35 -25.42 5.40
N ALA A 78 -6.05 -25.10 5.29
CA ALA A 78 -5.59 -23.78 4.91
C ALA A 78 -6.10 -23.38 3.52
N GLN A 79 -6.01 -24.29 2.54
CA GLN A 79 -6.56 -24.06 1.21
C GLN A 79 -8.07 -23.88 1.22
N GLN A 80 -8.80 -24.72 1.95
CA GLN A 80 -10.26 -24.62 2.06
C GLN A 80 -10.69 -23.29 2.68
N THR A 81 -10.02 -22.84 3.75
CA THR A 81 -10.32 -21.54 4.38
C THR A 81 -9.98 -20.35 3.51
N TRP A 82 -8.90 -20.46 2.70
CA TRP A 82 -8.58 -19.46 1.67
C TRP A 82 -9.70 -19.35 0.63
N ASP A 83 -10.15 -20.49 0.10
CA ASP A 83 -11.21 -20.55 -0.91
C ASP A 83 -12.58 -20.08 -0.35
N GLN A 84 -12.78 -20.15 0.97
CA GLN A 84 -13.94 -19.62 1.67
C GLN A 84 -13.84 -18.14 2.04
N ALA A 85 -12.82 -17.45 1.54
CA ALA A 85 -12.56 -16.03 1.80
C ALA A 85 -12.34 -15.70 3.31
N ASP A 86 -11.72 -16.63 4.06
CA ASP A 86 -11.15 -16.37 5.39
C ASP A 86 -9.63 -16.36 5.36
N PRO A 87 -9.01 -15.29 4.83
CA PRO A 87 -7.57 -15.21 4.69
C PRO A 87 -6.84 -15.19 6.04
N GLY A 88 -7.49 -14.73 7.10
CA GLY A 88 -6.90 -14.69 8.43
C GLY A 88 -6.63 -16.08 8.98
N GLN A 89 -7.61 -16.98 8.89
CA GLN A 89 -7.47 -18.37 9.33
C GLN A 89 -6.56 -19.16 8.37
N ALA A 90 -6.65 -18.91 7.06
CA ALA A 90 -5.82 -19.57 6.07
C ALA A 90 -4.32 -19.27 6.30
N LEU A 91 -3.95 -18.00 6.50
CA LEU A 91 -2.58 -17.61 6.80
C LEU A 91 -2.09 -18.21 8.12
N LEU A 92 -2.91 -18.22 9.16
CA LEU A 92 -2.57 -18.83 10.44
C LEU A 92 -2.21 -20.32 10.29
N LEU A 93 -3.05 -21.07 9.59
CA LEU A 93 -2.82 -22.50 9.34
C LEU A 93 -1.58 -22.76 8.50
N GLN A 94 -1.37 -21.93 7.47
CA GLN A 94 -0.19 -22.03 6.61
C GLN A 94 1.11 -21.67 7.35
N GLU A 95 1.09 -20.68 8.23
CA GLU A 95 2.23 -20.35 9.08
C GLU A 95 2.56 -21.46 10.08
N GLN A 96 1.53 -22.01 10.72
CA GLN A 96 1.71 -23.16 11.60
C GLN A 96 2.29 -24.36 10.85
N LEU A 97 1.90 -24.58 9.58
CA LEU A 97 2.47 -25.60 8.72
C LEU A 97 3.95 -25.35 8.45
N VAL A 98 4.32 -24.15 8.00
CA VAL A 98 5.69 -23.75 7.73
C VAL A 98 6.56 -23.85 9.00
N ASN A 99 6.07 -23.37 10.13
CA ASN A 99 6.80 -23.37 11.41
C ASN A 99 6.93 -24.78 12.02
N SER A 100 6.03 -25.70 11.69
CA SER A 100 6.08 -27.08 12.18
C SER A 100 7.31 -27.85 11.70
N GLY A 101 7.85 -27.47 10.54
CA GLY A 101 8.99 -28.14 9.91
C GLY A 101 8.69 -29.59 9.49
N ILE A 102 7.41 -30.01 9.41
CA ILE A 102 6.99 -31.35 8.99
C ILE A 102 7.05 -31.45 7.46
N GLY A 103 7.46 -32.60 6.93
CA GLY A 103 7.50 -32.88 5.50
C GLY A 103 8.90 -32.87 4.89
N SER A 104 8.99 -33.23 3.62
CA SER A 104 10.22 -33.24 2.85
C SER A 104 10.73 -31.80 2.60
N PRO A 105 12.03 -31.62 2.26
CA PRO A 105 12.55 -30.30 1.92
C PRO A 105 11.76 -29.61 0.79
N GLN A 106 11.33 -30.35 -0.21
CA GLN A 106 10.53 -29.84 -1.32
C GLN A 106 9.14 -29.36 -0.88
N GLN A 107 8.47 -30.13 0.00
CA GLN A 107 7.17 -29.75 0.55
C GLN A 107 7.28 -28.47 1.41
N LYS A 108 8.32 -28.37 2.23
CA LYS A 108 8.57 -27.18 3.06
C LYS A 108 8.76 -25.93 2.19
N GLU A 109 9.50 -26.06 1.10
CA GLU A 109 9.71 -24.96 0.16
C GLU A 109 8.40 -24.58 -0.56
N GLN A 110 7.56 -25.54 -0.92
CA GLN A 110 6.24 -25.28 -1.48
C GLN A 110 5.33 -24.57 -0.48
N ASP A 111 5.32 -25.02 0.77
CA ASP A 111 4.50 -24.42 1.83
C ASP A 111 4.94 -22.96 2.13
N GLN A 112 6.26 -22.68 2.10
CA GLN A 112 6.79 -21.32 2.23
C GLN A 112 6.41 -20.44 1.04
N ARG A 113 6.50 -20.96 -0.19
CA ARG A 113 6.09 -20.25 -1.41
C ARG A 113 4.60 -19.92 -1.37
N GLN A 114 3.77 -20.88 -0.94
CA GLN A 114 2.32 -20.66 -0.83
C GLN A 114 1.97 -19.56 0.18
N LEU A 115 2.61 -19.58 1.34
CA LEU A 115 2.44 -18.53 2.34
C LEU A 115 2.81 -17.13 1.79
N LYS A 116 3.93 -17.06 1.07
CA LYS A 116 4.36 -15.81 0.42
C LYS A 116 3.35 -15.35 -0.62
N LEU A 117 2.89 -16.24 -1.50
CA LEU A 117 1.90 -15.92 -2.53
C LEU A 117 0.61 -15.34 -1.93
N TRP A 118 0.05 -15.95 -0.89
CA TRP A 118 -1.16 -15.46 -0.24
C TRP A 118 -0.95 -14.10 0.44
N ARG A 119 0.21 -13.89 1.06
CA ARG A 119 0.55 -12.59 1.66
C ARG A 119 0.68 -11.49 0.59
N ASP A 120 1.30 -11.80 -0.52
CA ASP A 120 1.48 -10.85 -1.63
C ASP A 120 0.12 -10.55 -2.29
N GLU A 121 -0.72 -11.57 -2.50
CA GLU A 121 -2.08 -11.40 -3.04
C GLU A 121 -2.95 -10.50 -2.17
N LEU A 122 -2.95 -10.68 -0.83
CA LEU A 122 -3.68 -9.81 0.08
C LEU A 122 -3.17 -8.37 0.06
N ARG A 123 -1.85 -8.16 -0.07
CA ARG A 123 -1.29 -6.81 -0.22
C ARG A 123 -1.75 -6.16 -1.52
N ASP A 124 -1.72 -6.89 -2.62
CA ASP A 124 -2.13 -6.38 -3.92
C ASP A 124 -3.63 -6.05 -3.95
N GLN A 125 -4.46 -6.89 -3.34
CA GLN A 125 -5.89 -6.63 -3.17
C GLN A 125 -6.12 -5.38 -2.31
N ALA A 126 -5.43 -5.25 -1.18
CA ALA A 126 -5.52 -4.07 -0.31
C ALA A 126 -5.09 -2.78 -1.03
N LEU A 127 -3.99 -2.82 -1.78
CA LEU A 127 -3.53 -1.69 -2.58
C LEU A 127 -4.53 -1.33 -3.69
N THR A 128 -5.19 -2.32 -4.28
CA THR A 128 -6.23 -2.09 -5.28
C THR A 128 -7.43 -1.37 -4.67
N GLN A 129 -7.90 -1.81 -3.50
CA GLN A 129 -8.98 -1.12 -2.77
C GLN A 129 -8.56 0.28 -2.34
N PHE A 130 -7.35 0.44 -1.85
CA PHE A 130 -6.81 1.75 -1.51
C PHE A 130 -6.85 2.72 -2.70
N ARG A 131 -6.33 2.32 -3.87
CA ARG A 131 -6.36 3.13 -5.10
C ARG A 131 -7.76 3.45 -5.59
N ALA A 132 -8.73 2.56 -5.30
CA ALA A 132 -10.14 2.78 -5.61
C ALA A 132 -10.80 3.80 -4.67
N GLY A 133 -10.20 4.10 -3.52
CA GLY A 133 -10.75 5.02 -2.52
C GLY A 133 -11.35 4.33 -1.29
N ASN A 134 -11.24 3.01 -1.19
CA ASN A 134 -11.83 2.18 -0.14
C ASN A 134 -10.80 1.91 0.97
N LEU A 135 -10.43 2.96 1.74
CA LEU A 135 -9.41 2.85 2.78
C LEU A 135 -9.75 1.79 3.83
N ASP A 136 -10.99 1.74 4.31
CA ASP A 136 -11.42 0.83 5.38
C ASP A 136 -11.34 -0.64 4.95
N GLU A 137 -11.69 -0.94 3.70
CA GLU A 137 -11.57 -2.26 3.11
C GLU A 137 -10.11 -2.67 2.95
N ALA A 138 -9.27 -1.75 2.46
CA ALA A 138 -7.82 -1.97 2.38
C ALA A 138 -7.22 -2.29 3.76
N MET A 139 -7.61 -1.53 4.80
CA MET A 139 -7.14 -1.79 6.18
C MET A 139 -7.65 -3.14 6.70
N THR A 140 -8.86 -3.53 6.36
CA THR A 140 -9.44 -4.82 6.77
C THR A 140 -8.67 -5.99 6.13
N MET A 141 -8.28 -5.87 4.86
CA MET A 141 -7.47 -6.87 4.16
C MET A 141 -6.04 -6.97 4.71
N LEU A 142 -5.45 -5.87 5.20
CA LEU A 142 -4.12 -5.87 5.79
C LEU A 142 -4.07 -6.42 7.23
N ARG A 143 -5.19 -6.40 7.95
CA ARG A 143 -5.27 -6.82 9.36
C ARG A 143 -4.73 -8.24 9.64
N PRO A 144 -5.01 -9.28 8.80
CA PRO A 144 -4.43 -10.61 8.98
C PRO A 144 -2.89 -10.60 8.92
N LEU A 145 -2.31 -9.82 8.00
CA LEU A 145 -0.86 -9.71 7.83
C LEU A 145 -0.17 -9.08 9.05
N GLU A 146 -0.81 -8.06 9.63
CA GLU A 146 -0.28 -7.31 10.79
C GLU A 146 -0.29 -8.13 12.07
N LYS A 147 -1.34 -8.94 12.27
CA LYS A 147 -1.48 -9.77 13.47
C LYS A 147 -0.35 -10.79 13.62
N HIS A 148 0.22 -11.22 12.48
CA HIS A 148 1.28 -12.23 12.45
C HIS A 148 2.69 -11.64 12.57
N ASP A 149 2.92 -10.40 12.15
CA ASP A 149 4.23 -9.75 12.25
C ASP A 149 4.59 -9.29 13.67
N GLY A 150 3.66 -9.47 14.65
CA GLY A 150 3.86 -9.14 16.07
C GLY A 150 4.07 -7.64 16.35
N ARG A 151 3.86 -6.79 15.35
CA ARG A 151 3.95 -5.34 15.43
C ARG A 151 2.58 -4.75 15.16
N PRO A 152 1.99 -4.01 16.11
CA PRO A 152 0.79 -3.26 15.85
C PRO A 152 1.09 -2.17 14.79
N GLY A 153 0.35 -2.18 13.70
CA GLY A 153 0.54 -1.30 12.56
C GLY A 153 1.71 -1.76 11.67
N SER A 154 1.41 -2.45 10.57
CA SER A 154 2.46 -2.67 9.57
C SER A 154 2.89 -1.33 9.02
N ARG A 155 4.15 -1.20 8.62
CA ARG A 155 4.63 0.02 7.94
C ARG A 155 3.75 0.36 6.73
N LEU A 156 3.13 -0.64 6.12
CA LEU A 156 2.25 -0.46 4.98
C LEU A 156 0.92 0.21 5.39
N SER A 157 0.21 -0.29 6.41
CA SER A 157 -1.06 0.30 6.84
C SER A 157 -0.89 1.72 7.36
N GLU A 158 0.22 1.99 8.08
CA GLU A 158 0.56 3.35 8.53
C GLU A 158 0.84 4.27 7.34
N SER A 159 1.64 3.81 6.36
CA SER A 159 1.94 4.57 5.15
C SER A 159 0.70 4.88 4.32
N LEU A 160 -0.23 3.91 4.18
CA LEU A 160 -1.48 4.13 3.46
C LEU A 160 -2.37 5.17 4.17
N LYS A 161 -2.49 5.10 5.50
CA LYS A 161 -3.23 6.09 6.29
C LYS A 161 -2.61 7.49 6.20
N GLU A 162 -1.29 7.56 6.26
CA GLU A 162 -0.57 8.83 6.12
C GLU A 162 -0.78 9.44 4.73
N SER A 163 -0.62 8.65 3.66
CA SER A 163 -0.87 9.08 2.30
C SER A 163 -2.33 9.55 2.12
N TRP A 164 -3.30 8.80 2.65
CA TRP A 164 -4.70 9.18 2.62
C TRP A 164 -4.98 10.52 3.30
N ASN A 165 -4.46 10.68 4.53
CA ASN A 165 -4.65 11.91 5.31
C ASN A 165 -3.98 13.11 4.67
N ARG A 166 -2.77 12.93 4.09
CA ARG A 166 -2.07 13.99 3.36
C ARG A 166 -2.92 14.47 2.18
N ASN A 167 -3.41 13.56 1.35
CA ASN A 167 -4.24 13.93 0.19
C ASN A 167 -5.56 14.59 0.62
N ARG A 168 -6.19 14.13 1.70
CA ARG A 168 -7.40 14.76 2.25
C ARG A 168 -7.14 16.21 2.64
N LEU A 169 -6.05 16.47 3.37
CA LEU A 169 -5.66 17.82 3.77
C LEU A 169 -5.33 18.69 2.56
N GLN A 170 -4.66 18.16 1.55
CA GLN A 170 -4.37 18.89 0.32
C GLN A 170 -5.65 19.27 -0.44
N LEU A 171 -6.64 18.40 -0.49
CA LEU A 171 -7.93 18.74 -1.11
C LEU A 171 -8.69 19.81 -0.30
N GLU A 172 -8.61 19.78 1.02
CA GLU A 172 -9.19 20.82 1.87
C GLU A 172 -8.51 22.19 1.63
N GLN A 173 -7.17 22.22 1.58
CA GLN A 173 -6.39 23.42 1.26
C GLN A 173 -6.69 23.94 -0.16
N LEU A 174 -6.77 23.05 -1.13
CA LEU A 174 -7.16 23.39 -2.50
C LEU A 174 -8.50 24.14 -2.53
N ARG A 175 -9.52 23.62 -1.84
CA ARG A 175 -10.84 24.27 -1.77
C ARG A 175 -10.77 25.65 -1.09
N GLU A 176 -9.93 25.78 -0.08
CA GLU A 176 -9.74 27.06 0.60
C GLU A 176 -9.07 28.08 -0.33
N HIS A 177 -8.02 27.71 -1.05
CA HIS A 177 -7.36 28.60 -2.01
C HIS A 177 -8.31 29.04 -3.14
N VAL A 178 -9.13 28.13 -3.67
CA VAL A 178 -10.13 28.46 -4.69
C VAL A 178 -11.17 29.45 -4.14
N ASN A 179 -11.67 29.25 -2.92
CA ASN A 179 -12.61 30.16 -2.29
C ASN A 179 -12.03 31.57 -2.02
N GLN A 180 -10.70 31.70 -2.03
CA GLN A 180 -9.98 32.98 -1.81
C GLN A 180 -9.40 33.54 -3.10
N ASP A 181 -9.76 33.00 -4.28
CA ASP A 181 -9.24 33.37 -5.59
C ASP A 181 -7.69 33.27 -5.69
N GLN A 182 -7.07 32.39 -4.87
CA GLN A 182 -5.63 32.14 -4.84
C GLN A 182 -5.26 31.04 -5.83
N TRP A 183 -5.33 31.34 -7.11
CA TRP A 183 -5.26 30.36 -8.19
C TRP A 183 -3.92 29.63 -8.29
N TRP A 184 -2.81 30.30 -8.02
CA TRP A 184 -1.46 29.71 -8.07
C TRP A 184 -1.21 28.78 -6.88
N GLU A 185 -1.68 29.13 -5.71
CA GLU A 185 -1.65 28.29 -4.52
C GLU A 185 -2.58 27.07 -4.70
N ALA A 186 -3.75 27.28 -5.31
CA ALA A 186 -4.67 26.20 -5.68
C ALA A 186 -4.02 25.23 -6.67
N LEU A 187 -3.34 25.71 -7.70
CA LEU A 187 -2.58 24.86 -8.65
C LEU A 187 -1.47 24.10 -7.95
N SER A 188 -0.77 24.73 -7.02
CA SER A 188 0.26 24.06 -6.22
C SER A 188 -0.33 22.94 -5.37
N ALA A 189 -1.47 23.15 -4.72
CA ALA A 189 -2.17 22.12 -3.95
C ALA A 189 -2.68 20.96 -4.83
N LEU A 190 -3.17 21.25 -6.04
CA LEU A 190 -3.55 20.23 -7.02
C LEU A 190 -2.38 19.32 -7.40
N ASN A 191 -1.19 19.90 -7.61
CA ASN A 191 0.01 19.15 -7.97
C ASN A 191 0.56 18.29 -6.83
N GLN A 192 0.15 18.54 -5.59
CA GLN A 192 0.53 17.72 -4.43
C GLN A 192 -0.40 16.53 -4.19
N LEU A 193 -1.54 16.44 -4.89
CA LEU A 193 -2.41 15.27 -4.85
C LEU A 193 -1.75 14.13 -5.61
N ASP A 194 -1.26 13.13 -4.90
CA ASP A 194 -0.54 11.98 -5.44
C ASP A 194 -1.38 10.69 -5.50
N HIS A 195 -2.59 10.69 -4.92
CA HIS A 195 -3.45 9.52 -4.86
C HIS A 195 -4.54 9.56 -5.95
N PRO A 196 -4.71 8.51 -6.78
CA PRO A 196 -5.61 8.54 -7.94
C PRO A 196 -7.08 8.84 -7.63
N TRP A 197 -7.59 8.38 -6.48
CA TRP A 197 -8.96 8.66 -6.08
C TRP A 197 -9.15 10.14 -5.76
N TRP A 198 -8.22 10.73 -5.00
CA TRP A 198 -8.28 12.15 -4.64
C TRP A 198 -8.09 13.07 -5.85
N GLN A 199 -7.24 12.68 -6.82
CA GLN A 199 -7.10 13.39 -8.09
C GLN A 199 -8.43 13.43 -8.87
N ARG A 200 -9.14 12.29 -8.93
CA ARG A 200 -10.49 12.25 -9.55
C ARG A 200 -11.51 13.12 -8.81
N GLN A 201 -11.44 13.19 -7.47
CA GLN A 201 -12.31 14.06 -6.70
C GLN A 201 -12.01 15.55 -6.91
N ALA A 202 -10.76 15.89 -7.23
CA ALA A 202 -10.33 17.25 -7.51
C ALA A 202 -10.54 17.69 -8.95
N GLU A 203 -10.92 16.80 -9.87
CA GLU A 203 -11.01 17.08 -11.30
C GLU A 203 -11.92 18.29 -11.65
N PRO A 204 -13.13 18.45 -11.06
CA PRO A 204 -13.94 19.63 -11.31
C PRO A 204 -13.25 20.94 -10.88
N ILE A 205 -12.53 20.91 -9.75
CA ILE A 205 -11.79 22.06 -9.24
C ILE A 205 -10.57 22.35 -10.10
N ARG A 206 -9.92 21.32 -10.65
CA ARG A 206 -8.80 21.47 -11.59
C ARG A 206 -9.20 22.29 -12.81
N GLN A 207 -10.33 21.97 -13.42
CA GLN A 207 -10.84 22.68 -14.59
C GLN A 207 -11.14 24.15 -14.26
N GLU A 208 -11.70 24.43 -13.08
CA GLU A 208 -11.95 25.80 -12.61
C GLU A 208 -10.65 26.59 -12.43
N VAL A 209 -9.63 26.00 -11.79
CA VAL A 209 -8.32 26.63 -11.56
C VAL A 209 -7.59 26.88 -12.88
N GLU A 210 -7.58 25.92 -13.79
CA GLU A 210 -6.94 26.05 -15.11
C GLU A 210 -7.60 27.18 -15.90
N GLN A 211 -8.93 27.25 -15.93
CA GLN A 211 -9.65 28.31 -16.62
C GLN A 211 -9.37 29.68 -16.00
N ALA A 212 -9.40 29.81 -14.67
CA ALA A 212 -9.11 31.08 -13.99
C ALA A 212 -7.67 31.56 -14.27
N ILE A 213 -6.70 30.64 -14.32
CA ILE A 213 -5.30 30.99 -14.67
C ILE A 213 -5.19 31.45 -16.12
N ASP A 214 -5.87 30.81 -17.05
CA ASP A 214 -5.88 31.21 -18.46
C ASP A 214 -6.52 32.60 -18.62
N ASP A 215 -7.67 32.85 -17.95
CA ASP A 215 -8.31 34.18 -17.96
C ASP A 215 -7.36 35.27 -17.39
N LEU A 216 -6.61 34.97 -16.33
CA LEU A 216 -5.61 35.89 -15.78
C LEU A 216 -4.45 36.15 -16.75
N ARG A 217 -4.05 35.15 -17.51
CA ARG A 217 -3.00 35.28 -18.55
C ARG A 217 -3.49 36.17 -19.69
N ASP A 218 -4.67 35.91 -20.19
CA ASP A 218 -5.29 36.69 -21.28
C ASP A 218 -5.45 38.16 -20.86
N GLN A 219 -5.88 38.43 -19.63
CA GLN A 219 -5.95 39.80 -19.10
C GLN A 219 -4.58 40.48 -19.06
N LYS A 220 -3.51 39.78 -18.63
CA LYS A 220 -2.15 40.31 -18.61
C LYS A 220 -1.64 40.57 -20.01
N GLU A 221 -1.90 39.66 -20.97
CA GLU A 221 -1.50 39.86 -22.36
C GLU A 221 -2.23 41.06 -22.98
N HIS A 222 -3.52 41.24 -22.71
CA HIS A 222 -4.25 42.41 -23.15
C HIS A 222 -3.79 43.73 -22.48
N HIS A 223 -3.31 43.66 -21.24
CA HIS A 223 -2.75 44.86 -20.55
C HIS A 223 -1.29 45.11 -20.92
N SER A 224 -0.48 44.09 -21.25
CA SER A 224 0.89 44.24 -21.70
C SER A 224 0.99 44.73 -23.15
N HIS A 225 -0.07 44.56 -23.95
CA HIS A 225 -0.26 45.17 -25.25
C HIS A 225 -0.96 46.54 -25.15
N GLY A 226 -0.97 47.15 -23.96
CA GLY A 226 -1.28 48.57 -23.82
C GLY A 226 -0.58 49.33 -24.91
N ALA A 227 -1.25 50.25 -25.62
CA ALA A 227 -0.75 50.97 -26.79
C ALA A 227 0.77 51.18 -26.68
N LEU A 228 1.50 50.61 -27.61
CA LEU A 228 2.96 50.84 -27.74
C LEU A 228 3.20 52.34 -27.49
N PRO A 229 4.19 52.73 -26.71
CA PRO A 229 4.49 54.14 -26.51
C PRO A 229 4.47 54.88 -27.82
N ALA A 230 3.81 56.03 -27.88
CA ALA A 230 3.73 56.84 -29.06
C ALA A 230 5.15 56.96 -29.64
N HIS A 231 5.32 56.63 -30.93
CA HIS A 231 6.60 56.61 -31.66
C HIS A 231 7.45 55.32 -31.51
N THR A 232 6.87 54.18 -31.11
CA THR A 232 7.57 52.89 -31.20
C THR A 232 7.68 52.46 -32.67
N VAL A 233 8.86 51.98 -33.08
CA VAL A 233 9.06 51.37 -34.40
C VAL A 233 8.17 50.14 -34.54
N ALA A 234 7.46 49.99 -35.67
CA ALA A 234 6.58 48.85 -35.89
C ALA A 234 7.38 47.53 -35.74
N ARG A 235 6.85 46.62 -34.94
CA ARG A 235 7.53 45.38 -34.58
C ARG A 235 7.90 44.53 -35.80
N ASP A 236 7.01 44.44 -36.77
CA ASP A 236 7.24 43.63 -37.99
C ASP A 236 8.43 44.20 -38.78
N LEU A 237 8.51 45.52 -38.94
CA LEU A 237 9.60 46.18 -39.62
C LEU A 237 10.95 46.00 -38.91
N LEU A 238 10.93 46.09 -37.58
CA LEU A 238 12.13 45.85 -36.76
C LEU A 238 12.57 44.39 -36.84
N ASN A 239 11.67 43.44 -36.77
CA ASN A 239 11.97 42.01 -36.88
C ASN A 239 12.62 41.68 -38.23
N ASP A 240 12.12 42.19 -39.34
CA ASP A 240 12.68 41.95 -40.68
C ASP A 240 14.13 42.41 -40.76
N VAL A 241 14.48 43.57 -40.21
CA VAL A 241 15.83 44.13 -40.18
C VAL A 241 16.74 43.33 -39.23
N VAL A 242 16.26 42.98 -38.07
CA VAL A 242 16.97 42.16 -37.06
C VAL A 242 17.30 40.78 -37.65
N GLU A 243 16.34 40.13 -38.30
CA GLU A 243 16.57 38.82 -38.95
C GLU A 243 17.59 38.91 -40.10
N ALA A 244 17.65 40.03 -40.81
CA ALA A 244 18.67 40.24 -41.85
C ALA A 244 20.08 40.28 -41.22
N HIS A 245 20.27 41.03 -40.15
CA HIS A 245 21.53 41.09 -39.41
C HIS A 245 21.93 39.76 -38.78
N ILE A 246 20.98 39.00 -38.25
CA ILE A 246 21.24 37.64 -37.72
C ILE A 246 21.71 36.70 -38.85
N ARG A 247 21.10 36.79 -40.05
CA ARG A 247 21.52 36.01 -41.22
C ARG A 247 22.92 36.36 -41.69
N GLU A 248 23.38 37.59 -41.48
CA GLU A 248 24.74 38.04 -41.74
C GLU A 248 25.75 37.61 -40.65
N GLY A 249 25.27 36.90 -39.61
CA GLY A 249 26.09 36.34 -38.52
C GLY A 249 26.24 37.23 -37.28
N MET A 250 25.41 38.25 -37.15
CA MET A 250 25.40 39.11 -35.96
C MET A 250 24.69 38.43 -34.78
N PRO A 251 25.22 38.50 -33.55
CA PRO A 251 24.54 38.01 -32.37
C PRO A 251 23.16 38.67 -32.16
N PRO A 252 22.14 37.99 -31.65
CA PRO A 252 20.76 38.49 -31.58
C PRO A 252 20.60 39.86 -30.93
N TRP A 253 21.32 40.13 -29.84
CA TRP A 253 21.26 41.42 -29.16
C TRP A 253 21.89 42.56 -29.99
N GLU A 254 23.04 42.30 -30.61
CA GLU A 254 23.72 43.25 -31.47
C GLU A 254 22.89 43.52 -32.75
N ALA A 255 22.24 42.48 -33.29
CA ALA A 255 21.34 42.61 -34.43
C ALA A 255 20.09 43.46 -34.07
N PHE A 256 19.54 43.32 -32.87
CA PHE A 256 18.48 44.16 -32.40
C PHE A 256 18.91 45.63 -32.26
N MET A 257 20.07 45.87 -31.67
CA MET A 257 20.61 47.23 -31.54
C MET A 257 20.88 47.88 -32.91
N ALA A 258 21.48 47.13 -33.81
CA ALA A 258 21.78 47.60 -35.18
C ALA A 258 20.46 47.88 -35.92
N GLY A 259 19.51 46.93 -35.91
CA GLY A 259 18.23 47.11 -36.57
C GLY A 259 17.38 48.28 -36.05
N CYS A 260 17.42 48.53 -34.74
CA CYS A 260 16.78 49.70 -34.17
C CYS A 260 17.43 51.00 -34.63
N ASN A 261 18.77 51.04 -34.69
CA ASN A 261 19.51 52.21 -35.18
C ASN A 261 19.31 52.46 -36.69
N ASP A 262 19.25 51.39 -37.50
CA ASP A 262 19.02 51.50 -38.96
C ASP A 262 17.63 52.05 -39.28
N LEU A 263 16.66 51.79 -38.39
CA LEU A 263 15.30 52.36 -38.48
C LEU A 263 15.19 53.75 -37.84
N GLY A 264 16.35 54.36 -37.48
CA GLY A 264 16.38 55.69 -36.87
C GLY A 264 15.84 55.72 -35.45
N GLY A 265 15.76 54.59 -34.77
CA GLY A 265 15.27 54.47 -33.43
C GLY A 265 16.34 54.62 -32.34
N THR A 266 15.85 54.67 -31.12
CA THR A 266 16.68 54.62 -29.89
C THR A 266 16.11 53.53 -29.00
N ILE A 267 17.00 52.70 -28.41
CA ILE A 267 16.62 51.64 -27.49
C ILE A 267 16.23 52.29 -26.16
N ILE A 268 15.06 51.89 -25.66
CA ILE A 268 14.57 52.22 -24.32
C ILE A 268 14.25 50.93 -23.58
N GLU A 269 14.53 50.91 -22.29
CA GLU A 269 14.14 49.85 -21.37
C GLU A 269 12.90 50.29 -20.59
N ASP A 270 11.82 49.56 -20.73
CA ASP A 270 10.59 49.80 -20.00
C ASP A 270 10.23 48.50 -19.19
N GLY A 271 10.63 48.51 -17.94
CA GLY A 271 10.51 47.33 -17.06
C GLY A 271 11.32 46.14 -17.60
N PRO A 272 10.72 44.98 -17.81
CA PRO A 272 11.38 43.80 -18.35
C PRO A 272 11.52 43.83 -19.90
N GLU A 273 10.92 44.80 -20.57
CA GLU A 273 10.89 44.88 -22.03
C GLU A 273 11.88 45.91 -22.56
N THR A 274 12.51 45.57 -23.66
CA THR A 274 13.37 46.48 -24.43
C THR A 274 12.66 46.87 -25.74
N LEU A 275 12.46 48.15 -25.96
CA LEU A 275 11.71 48.68 -27.10
C LEU A 275 12.59 49.56 -27.97
N CYS A 276 12.30 49.62 -29.26
CA CYS A 276 12.88 50.55 -30.19
C CYS A 276 11.94 51.74 -30.41
N GLN A 277 12.32 52.93 -29.93
CA GLN A 277 11.55 54.17 -30.08
C GLN A 277 12.11 54.97 -31.23
N ALA A 278 11.28 55.41 -32.19
CA ALA A 278 11.67 56.26 -33.28
C ALA A 278 12.09 57.65 -32.75
N LYS A 279 13.22 58.16 -33.27
CA LYS A 279 13.63 59.54 -33.00
C LYS A 279 12.65 60.50 -33.72
N ASN A 280 12.11 61.48 -33.00
CA ASN A 280 11.33 62.55 -33.59
C ASN A 280 12.18 63.42 -34.52
#